data_236ce045cce2014da960baf8e23fa60c
#
_entry.id   236ce045cce2014da960baf8e23fa60c
#
_cell.length_a   1.000
_cell.length_b   1.000
_cell.length_c   1.000
_cell.angle_alpha   90.00
_cell.angle_beta   90.00
_cell.angle_gamma   90.00
#
_symmetry.space_group_name_H-M   'P 1'
#
loop_
_entity.id
_entity.type
_entity.pdbx_description
1 polymer ?
#
loop_
_entity_poly.entity_id
_entity_poly.type
_entity_poly.pdbx_seq_one_letter_code
_entity_poly.pdbx_strand_id
1 'polypeptide(L)'
;MVILGSANAVNLTDGLDGLAIVPIMIVSATFAVICYLAGNMIFSNYLYINYLPGAGELTVLCAAIIGSALGFLWYNAPPAMVFMGDTGSLSLGAALGGISVLTKQEIVLAIVGGIFVAEAVSVILQVGSYKLTGKRIFKMAPLHHHFEKNGIAESKIVIRFWIIALILALIGLATLKTVSYTHLRAHETTEH
;
A
#
# COMPACT_ATOMS: atom_id res chain seq x y z
N MET A 1 -8.48 -5.29 -12.44
CA MET A 1 -7.94 -6.21 -11.41
C MET A 1 -7.28 -5.46 -10.25
N VAL A 2 -6.38 -4.48 -10.49
CA VAL A 2 -5.67 -3.74 -9.43
C VAL A 2 -6.62 -3.08 -8.44
N ILE A 3 -7.60 -2.30 -8.91
CA ILE A 3 -8.56 -1.59 -8.04
C ILE A 3 -9.34 -2.55 -7.14
N LEU A 4 -9.86 -3.65 -7.70
CA LEU A 4 -10.58 -4.66 -6.90
C LEU A 4 -9.67 -5.39 -5.93
N GLY A 5 -8.43 -5.68 -6.35
CA GLY A 5 -7.43 -6.34 -5.52
C GLY A 5 -7.03 -5.47 -4.34
N SER A 6 -6.74 -4.18 -4.56
CA SER A 6 -6.38 -3.25 -3.50
C SER A 6 -7.54 -2.97 -2.54
N ALA A 7 -8.77 -2.82 -3.06
CA ALA A 7 -9.96 -2.66 -2.21
C ALA A 7 -10.10 -3.83 -1.23
N ASN A 8 -10.08 -5.06 -1.73
CA ASN A 8 -10.23 -6.25 -0.89
C ASN A 8 -9.02 -6.48 0.04
N ALA A 9 -7.80 -6.17 -0.41
CA ALA A 9 -6.60 -6.34 0.39
C ALA A 9 -6.59 -5.37 1.60
N VAL A 10 -7.01 -4.12 1.40
CA VAL A 10 -7.19 -3.15 2.49
C VAL A 10 -8.29 -3.59 3.45
N ASN A 11 -9.43 -4.06 2.92
CA ASN A 11 -10.53 -4.56 3.75
C ASN A 11 -10.11 -5.76 4.62
N LEU A 12 -9.38 -6.72 4.06
CA LEU A 12 -8.84 -7.85 4.81
C LEU A 12 -7.84 -7.44 5.91
N THR A 13 -7.19 -6.29 5.76
CA THR A 13 -6.20 -5.77 6.72
C THR A 13 -6.87 -5.02 7.88
N ASP A 14 -8.09 -4.55 7.71
CA ASP A 14 -8.83 -3.76 8.73
C ASP A 14 -9.42 -4.66 9.84
N GLY A 15 -8.59 -5.51 10.44
CA GLY A 15 -9.00 -6.46 11.47
C GLY A 15 -8.58 -6.10 12.90
N LEU A 16 -7.69 -5.13 13.08
CA LEU A 16 -7.24 -4.62 14.38
C LEU A 16 -7.26 -3.10 14.42
N ASP A 17 -7.43 -2.55 15.62
CA ASP A 17 -7.48 -1.11 15.88
C ASP A 17 -6.26 -0.37 15.30
N GLY A 18 -6.50 0.56 14.37
CA GLY A 18 -5.45 1.35 13.74
C GLY A 18 -4.57 0.62 12.72
N LEU A 19 -4.78 -0.68 12.49
CA LEU A 19 -3.89 -1.49 11.65
C LEU A 19 -3.90 -1.04 10.19
N ALA A 20 -5.06 -0.83 9.59
CA ALA A 20 -5.19 -0.48 8.18
C ALA A 20 -4.92 1.00 7.89
N ILE A 21 -5.39 1.90 8.77
CA ILE A 21 -5.43 3.34 8.46
C ILE A 21 -4.03 3.96 8.33
N VAL A 22 -3.04 3.55 9.15
CA VAL A 22 -1.69 4.08 9.07
C VAL A 22 -0.95 3.63 7.82
N PRO A 23 -0.96 2.34 7.41
CA PRO A 23 -0.47 1.94 6.10
C PRO A 23 -1.16 2.67 4.94
N ILE A 24 -2.48 2.93 4.99
CA ILE A 24 -3.18 3.75 4.00
C ILE A 24 -2.57 5.15 3.90
N MET A 25 -2.32 5.82 5.04
CA MET A 25 -1.67 7.13 5.06
C MET A 25 -0.27 7.09 4.45
N ILE A 26 0.53 6.07 4.80
CA ILE A 26 1.90 5.91 4.28
C ILE A 26 1.88 5.70 2.77
N VAL A 27 1.00 4.83 2.26
CA VAL A 27 0.83 4.62 0.81
C VAL A 27 0.37 5.90 0.13
N SER A 28 -0.63 6.59 0.68
CA SER A 28 -1.12 7.87 0.14
C SER A 28 -0.03 8.94 0.12
N ALA A 29 0.80 9.06 1.17
CA ALA A 29 1.92 9.99 1.20
C ALA A 29 2.96 9.67 0.13
N THR A 30 3.27 8.39 -0.06
CA THR A 30 4.17 7.93 -1.12
C THR A 30 3.63 8.29 -2.50
N PHE A 31 2.35 8.02 -2.76
CA PHE A 31 1.71 8.37 -4.03
C PHE A 31 1.55 9.88 -4.21
N ALA A 32 1.38 10.66 -3.14
CA ALA A 32 1.39 12.12 -3.23
C ALA A 32 2.71 12.64 -3.81
N VAL A 33 3.84 12.12 -3.32
CA VAL A 33 5.16 12.44 -3.86
C VAL A 33 5.28 12.00 -5.31
N ILE A 34 4.89 10.78 -5.65
CA ILE A 34 4.96 10.24 -7.01
C ILE A 34 4.12 11.08 -7.97
N CYS A 35 2.87 11.40 -7.62
CA CYS A 35 1.97 12.20 -8.43
C CYS A 35 2.52 13.61 -8.68
N TYR A 36 3.06 14.24 -7.62
CA TYR A 36 3.68 15.54 -7.75
C TYR A 36 4.89 15.54 -8.69
N LEU A 37 5.78 14.56 -8.55
CA LEU A 37 6.98 14.44 -9.39
C LEU A 37 6.62 14.10 -10.85
N ALA A 38 5.69 13.16 -11.07
CA ALA A 38 5.24 12.76 -12.40
C ALA A 38 4.42 13.85 -13.10
N GLY A 39 3.69 14.67 -12.32
CA GLY A 39 2.90 15.80 -12.84
C GLY A 39 3.71 17.03 -13.19
N ASN A 40 4.98 17.11 -12.82
CA ASN A 40 5.86 18.23 -13.06
C ASN A 40 6.91 17.88 -14.13
N MET A 41 6.92 18.61 -15.26
CA MET A 41 7.80 18.34 -16.38
C MET A 41 9.29 18.46 -16.01
N ILE A 42 9.66 19.39 -15.13
CA ILE A 42 11.06 19.60 -14.73
C ILE A 42 11.54 18.41 -13.89
N PHE A 43 10.76 18.01 -12.89
CA PHE A 43 11.13 16.89 -12.01
C PHE A 43 11.05 15.54 -12.73
N SER A 44 10.05 15.35 -13.59
CA SER A 44 9.93 14.10 -14.37
C SER A 44 11.13 13.91 -15.30
N ASN A 45 11.56 14.96 -15.99
CA ASN A 45 12.76 14.93 -16.84
C ASN A 45 14.03 14.70 -16.02
N TYR A 46 14.19 15.39 -14.88
CA TYR A 46 15.37 15.23 -14.03
C TYR A 46 15.50 13.82 -13.44
N LEU A 47 14.35 13.20 -13.08
CA LEU A 47 14.30 11.86 -12.50
C LEU A 47 14.15 10.77 -13.57
N TYR A 48 14.03 11.15 -14.84
CA TYR A 48 13.77 10.24 -15.97
C TYR A 48 12.53 9.34 -15.76
N ILE A 49 11.50 9.88 -15.11
CA ILE A 49 10.20 9.21 -14.98
C ILE A 49 9.24 9.74 -16.04
N ASN A 50 8.22 8.95 -16.36
CA ASN A 50 7.21 9.36 -17.34
C ASN A 50 6.46 10.61 -16.86
N TYR A 51 6.52 11.68 -17.67
CA TYR A 51 5.68 12.85 -17.42
C TYR A 51 4.22 12.52 -17.70
N LEU A 52 3.36 12.78 -16.72
CA LEU A 52 1.92 12.54 -16.78
C LEU A 52 1.18 13.86 -16.53
N PRO A 53 0.73 14.56 -17.60
CA PRO A 53 -0.02 15.80 -17.46
C PRO A 53 -1.24 15.61 -16.58
N GLY A 54 -1.45 16.49 -15.60
CA GLY A 54 -2.58 16.43 -14.67
C GLY A 54 -2.39 15.48 -13.47
N ALA A 55 -1.34 14.64 -13.44
CA ALA A 55 -1.10 13.78 -12.30
C ALA A 55 -0.86 14.55 -10.99
N GLY A 56 -0.37 15.80 -11.09
CA GLY A 56 -0.22 16.68 -9.93
C GLY A 56 -1.52 16.92 -9.14
N GLU A 57 -2.67 16.92 -9.81
CA GLU A 57 -3.97 17.07 -9.16
C GLU A 57 -4.31 15.89 -8.22
N LEU A 58 -3.81 14.70 -8.52
CA LEU A 58 -3.98 13.53 -7.65
C LEU A 58 -3.27 13.71 -6.31
N THR A 59 -2.29 14.61 -6.22
CA THR A 59 -1.63 14.97 -4.94
C THR A 59 -2.64 15.57 -3.96
N VAL A 60 -3.60 16.36 -4.45
CA VAL A 60 -4.66 16.94 -3.61
C VAL A 60 -5.56 15.83 -3.05
N LEU A 61 -5.91 14.84 -3.87
CA LEU A 61 -6.68 13.67 -3.42
C LEU A 61 -5.90 12.87 -2.36
N CYS A 62 -4.61 12.62 -2.59
CA CYS A 62 -3.77 11.94 -1.62
C CYS A 62 -3.69 12.71 -0.29
N ALA A 63 -3.53 14.04 -0.34
CA ALA A 63 -3.50 14.90 0.83
C ALA A 63 -4.84 14.87 1.59
N ALA A 64 -5.96 14.85 0.89
CA ALA A 64 -7.29 14.71 1.48
C ALA A 64 -7.45 13.35 2.20
N ILE A 65 -6.97 12.26 1.59
CA ILE A 65 -6.96 10.92 2.22
C ILE A 65 -6.11 10.97 3.50
N ILE A 66 -4.91 11.54 3.46
CA ILE A 66 -4.03 11.63 4.63
C ILE A 66 -4.70 12.45 5.74
N GLY A 67 -5.26 13.61 5.42
CA GLY A 67 -5.92 14.47 6.40
C GLY A 67 -7.13 13.81 7.05
N SER A 68 -8.00 13.16 6.27
CA SER A 68 -9.14 12.42 6.78
C SER A 68 -8.72 11.21 7.63
N ALA A 69 -7.68 10.49 7.19
CA ALA A 69 -7.14 9.35 7.90
C ALA A 69 -6.49 9.74 9.25
N LEU A 70 -5.82 10.90 9.33
CA LEU A 70 -5.30 11.43 10.60
C LEU A 70 -6.44 11.75 11.59
N GLY A 71 -7.51 12.40 11.10
CA GLY A 71 -8.69 12.65 11.93
C GLY A 71 -9.37 11.37 12.39
N PHE A 72 -9.47 10.37 11.52
CA PHE A 72 -10.02 9.07 11.86
C PHE A 72 -9.14 8.32 12.86
N LEU A 73 -7.81 8.32 12.66
CA LEU A 73 -6.86 7.64 13.54
C LEU A 73 -6.94 8.14 14.98
N TRP A 74 -7.29 9.41 15.19
CA TRP A 74 -7.47 9.97 16.54
C TRP A 74 -8.46 9.17 17.38
N TYR A 75 -9.48 8.60 16.74
CA TYR A 75 -10.50 7.78 17.39
C TYR A 75 -10.35 6.28 17.16
N ASN A 76 -9.56 5.87 16.17
CA ASN A 76 -9.34 4.47 15.80
C ASN A 76 -8.03 3.90 16.36
N ALA A 77 -7.16 4.73 16.98
CA ALA A 77 -5.97 4.23 17.68
C ALA A 77 -6.37 3.34 18.87
N PRO A 78 -5.59 2.28 19.17
CA PRO A 78 -5.91 1.35 20.25
C PRO A 78 -5.98 2.03 21.64
N PRO A 79 -7.04 1.83 22.46
CA PRO A 79 -8.28 1.11 22.13
C PRO A 79 -9.22 1.96 21.25
N ALA A 80 -9.70 1.40 20.16
CA ALA A 80 -10.51 2.14 19.19
C ALA A 80 -11.90 2.51 19.72
N MET A 81 -12.29 3.75 19.48
CA MET A 81 -13.64 4.27 19.77
C MET A 81 -14.54 4.21 18.53
N VAL A 82 -13.96 4.18 17.33
CA VAL A 82 -14.65 4.16 16.03
C VAL A 82 -13.96 3.15 15.11
N PHE A 83 -14.75 2.39 14.36
CA PHE A 83 -14.28 1.40 13.41
C PHE A 83 -14.57 1.84 11.97
N MET A 84 -13.66 1.52 11.04
CA MET A 84 -13.77 1.91 9.64
C MET A 84 -14.87 1.17 8.89
N GLY A 85 -14.96 -0.13 9.10
CA GLY A 85 -15.90 -1.04 8.42
C GLY A 85 -15.63 -1.16 6.91
N ASP A 86 -16.43 -1.99 6.25
CA ASP A 86 -16.26 -2.31 4.83
C ASP A 86 -16.39 -1.07 3.92
N THR A 87 -17.29 -0.15 4.25
CA THR A 87 -17.50 1.06 3.47
C THR A 87 -16.24 1.92 3.39
N GLY A 88 -15.54 2.09 4.52
CA GLY A 88 -14.31 2.86 4.57
C GLY A 88 -13.12 2.12 3.94
N SER A 89 -12.90 0.88 4.35
CA SER A 89 -11.75 0.09 3.90
C SER A 89 -11.77 -0.22 2.40
N LEU A 90 -12.94 -0.62 1.86
CA LEU A 90 -13.09 -0.88 0.42
C LEU A 90 -12.93 0.41 -0.40
N SER A 91 -13.51 1.53 0.03
CA SER A 91 -13.41 2.79 -0.70
C SER A 91 -11.99 3.34 -0.72
N LEU A 92 -11.30 3.32 0.43
CA LEU A 92 -9.90 3.78 0.52
C LEU A 92 -8.97 2.87 -0.28
N GLY A 93 -9.14 1.55 -0.19
CA GLY A 93 -8.38 0.59 -1.00
C GLY A 93 -8.62 0.77 -2.50
N ALA A 94 -9.87 1.01 -2.92
CA ALA A 94 -10.21 1.33 -4.31
C ALA A 94 -9.58 2.65 -4.78
N ALA A 95 -9.57 3.68 -3.93
CA ALA A 95 -8.94 4.97 -4.22
C ALA A 95 -7.43 4.80 -4.45
N LEU A 96 -6.72 4.07 -3.58
CA LEU A 96 -5.29 3.78 -3.75
C LEU A 96 -5.03 3.02 -5.06
N GLY A 97 -5.84 1.99 -5.36
CA GLY A 97 -5.77 1.25 -6.62
C GLY A 97 -6.04 2.14 -7.83
N GLY A 98 -7.01 3.05 -7.75
CA GLY A 98 -7.31 4.03 -8.80
C GLY A 98 -6.16 4.99 -9.05
N ILE A 99 -5.56 5.56 -8.00
CA ILE A 99 -4.40 6.45 -8.09
C ILE A 99 -3.22 5.72 -8.76
N SER A 100 -2.96 4.46 -8.37
CA SER A 100 -1.85 3.68 -8.96
C SER A 100 -2.04 3.39 -10.43
N VAL A 101 -3.27 3.09 -10.88
CA VAL A 101 -3.59 2.87 -12.29
C VAL A 101 -3.47 4.16 -13.10
N LEU A 102 -3.98 5.29 -12.58
CA LEU A 102 -3.89 6.60 -13.23
C LEU A 102 -2.44 7.07 -13.39
N THR A 103 -1.59 6.74 -12.42
CA THR A 103 -0.15 7.06 -12.46
C THR A 103 0.71 6.00 -13.14
N LYS A 104 0.12 4.87 -13.57
CA LYS A 104 0.81 3.70 -14.15
C LYS A 104 1.89 3.14 -13.23
N GLN A 105 1.60 3.10 -11.92
CA GLN A 105 2.53 2.69 -10.86
C GLN A 105 1.97 1.52 -10.05
N GLU A 106 1.34 0.54 -10.72
CA GLU A 106 0.69 -0.60 -10.06
C GLU A 106 1.69 -1.49 -9.32
N ILE A 107 2.91 -1.65 -9.90
CA ILE A 107 3.98 -2.43 -9.25
C ILE A 107 4.48 -1.70 -7.99
N VAL A 108 4.59 -0.38 -8.06
CA VAL A 108 4.97 0.42 -6.88
C VAL A 108 3.90 0.31 -5.80
N LEU A 109 2.61 0.30 -6.15
CA LEU A 109 1.53 0.05 -5.19
C LEU A 109 1.70 -1.31 -4.51
N ALA A 110 2.05 -2.37 -5.26
CA ALA A 110 2.25 -3.70 -4.69
C ALA A 110 3.43 -3.72 -3.69
N ILE A 111 4.48 -2.93 -3.92
CA ILE A 111 5.63 -2.81 -3.02
C ILE A 111 5.26 -1.98 -1.79
N VAL A 112 4.79 -0.75 -1.99
CA VAL A 112 4.47 0.19 -0.91
C VAL A 112 3.31 -0.30 -0.06
N GLY A 113 2.31 -0.90 -0.70
CA GLY A 113 1.17 -1.58 -0.08
C GLY A 113 1.43 -3.03 0.30
N GLY A 114 2.70 -3.44 0.43
CA GLY A 114 3.09 -4.84 0.64
C GLY A 114 2.49 -5.47 1.89
N ILE A 115 2.12 -4.70 2.90
CA ILE A 115 1.34 -5.17 4.05
C ILE A 115 -0.02 -5.70 3.57
N PHE A 116 -0.75 -4.92 2.77
CA PHE A 116 -2.05 -5.34 2.23
C PHE A 116 -1.91 -6.57 1.34
N VAL A 117 -0.85 -6.61 0.52
CA VAL A 117 -0.55 -7.78 -0.33
C VAL A 117 -0.28 -9.01 0.53
N ALA A 118 0.54 -8.90 1.58
CA ALA A 118 0.87 -10.01 2.47
C ALA A 118 -0.37 -10.57 3.18
N GLU A 119 -1.25 -9.69 3.67
CA GLU A 119 -2.53 -10.08 4.28
C GLU A 119 -3.41 -10.83 3.29
N ALA A 120 -3.63 -10.28 2.09
CA ALA A 120 -4.45 -10.93 1.05
C ALA A 120 -3.85 -12.27 0.60
N VAL A 121 -2.54 -12.33 0.35
CA VAL A 121 -1.84 -13.56 -0.05
C VAL A 121 -1.93 -14.63 1.05
N SER A 122 -1.84 -14.25 2.31
CA SER A 122 -1.99 -15.20 3.44
C SER A 122 -3.35 -15.90 3.43
N VAL A 123 -4.42 -15.15 3.11
CA VAL A 123 -5.79 -15.71 2.99
C VAL A 123 -5.87 -16.65 1.77
N ILE A 124 -5.34 -16.23 0.62
CA ILE A 124 -5.34 -17.06 -0.59
C ILE A 124 -4.60 -18.37 -0.35
N LEU A 125 -3.41 -18.31 0.25
CA LEU A 125 -2.60 -19.49 0.58
C LEU A 125 -3.30 -20.40 1.58
N GLN A 126 -3.91 -19.84 2.62
CA GLN A 126 -4.65 -20.60 3.62
C GLN A 126 -5.82 -21.35 3.02
N VAL A 127 -6.66 -20.66 2.24
CA VAL A 127 -7.83 -21.24 1.59
C VAL A 127 -7.41 -22.29 0.55
N GLY A 128 -6.40 -21.97 -0.27
CA GLY A 128 -5.86 -22.88 -1.28
C GLY A 128 -5.31 -24.18 -0.64
N SER A 129 -4.48 -24.06 0.38
CA SER A 129 -3.94 -25.23 1.08
C SER A 129 -5.04 -26.07 1.72
N TYR A 130 -5.99 -25.43 2.38
CA TYR A 130 -7.09 -26.16 3.04
C TYR A 130 -7.96 -26.91 2.03
N LYS A 131 -8.26 -26.31 0.88
CA LYS A 131 -9.05 -26.96 -0.18
C LYS A 131 -8.29 -28.12 -0.85
N LEU A 132 -6.97 -28.00 -1.01
CA LEU A 132 -6.16 -29.00 -1.72
C LEU A 132 -5.68 -30.14 -0.81
N THR A 133 -5.31 -29.83 0.43
CA THR A 133 -4.63 -30.78 1.34
C THR A 133 -5.36 -31.05 2.64
N GLY A 134 -6.44 -30.30 2.94
CA GLY A 134 -7.14 -30.36 4.23
C GLY A 134 -6.34 -29.80 5.40
N LYS A 135 -5.14 -29.25 5.16
CA LYS A 135 -4.27 -28.72 6.20
C LYS A 135 -4.18 -27.20 6.16
N ARG A 136 -4.09 -26.59 7.34
CA ARG A 136 -3.89 -25.15 7.50
C ARG A 136 -2.40 -24.83 7.50
N ILE A 137 -1.98 -23.78 6.75
CA ILE A 137 -0.60 -23.26 6.78
C ILE A 137 -0.42 -22.37 8.01
N PHE A 138 -1.34 -21.43 8.21
CA PHE A 138 -1.34 -20.51 9.34
C PHE A 138 -2.33 -20.97 10.42
N LYS A 139 -2.09 -20.62 11.67
CA LYS A 139 -3.06 -20.87 12.75
C LYS A 139 -4.41 -20.20 12.45
N MET A 140 -4.35 -19.00 11.88
CA MET A 140 -5.49 -18.23 11.38
C MET A 140 -5.00 -17.30 10.27
N ALA A 141 -5.82 -17.01 9.28
CA ALA A 141 -5.60 -15.98 8.28
C ALA A 141 -6.71 -14.91 8.41
N PRO A 142 -6.41 -13.65 8.12
CA PRO A 142 -5.16 -13.03 7.66
C PRO A 142 -3.99 -13.09 8.67
N LEU A 143 -2.77 -12.60 8.28
CA LEU A 143 -1.54 -12.75 9.08
C LEU A 143 -1.61 -12.12 10.48
N HIS A 144 -2.27 -10.98 10.65
CA HIS A 144 -2.40 -10.35 11.96
C HIS A 144 -3.04 -11.29 12.98
N HIS A 145 -4.08 -12.04 12.60
CA HIS A 145 -4.70 -13.05 13.46
C HIS A 145 -3.79 -14.25 13.75
N HIS A 146 -2.88 -14.58 12.82
CA HIS A 146 -1.87 -15.61 13.10
C HIS A 146 -0.95 -15.18 14.25
N PHE A 147 -0.54 -13.91 14.28
CA PHE A 147 0.30 -13.37 15.35
C PHE A 147 -0.43 -13.25 16.67
N GLU A 148 -1.71 -12.86 16.68
CA GLU A 148 -2.57 -12.90 17.89
C GLU A 148 -2.66 -14.31 18.48
N LYS A 149 -2.92 -15.32 17.62
CA LYS A 149 -2.99 -16.73 18.05
C LYS A 149 -1.64 -17.28 18.54
N ASN A 150 -0.55 -16.59 18.28
CA ASN A 150 0.77 -16.88 18.86
C ASN A 150 1.01 -16.13 20.19
N GLY A 151 0.04 -15.36 20.70
CA GLY A 151 0.11 -14.66 21.99
C GLY A 151 0.81 -13.30 21.93
N ILE A 152 0.98 -12.71 20.74
CA ILE A 152 1.53 -11.35 20.60
C ILE A 152 0.39 -10.35 20.84
N ALA A 153 0.63 -9.36 21.70
CA ALA A 153 -0.34 -8.30 21.98
C ALA A 153 -0.68 -7.50 20.70
N GLU A 154 -1.96 -7.16 20.50
CA GLU A 154 -2.48 -6.47 19.32
C GLU A 154 -1.72 -5.17 19.02
N SER A 155 -1.54 -4.30 20.02
CA SER A 155 -0.80 -3.05 19.87
C SER A 155 0.63 -3.26 19.34
N LYS A 156 1.27 -4.36 19.75
CA LYS A 156 2.61 -4.72 19.26
C LYS A 156 2.60 -5.18 17.81
N ILE A 157 1.55 -5.90 17.40
CA ILE A 157 1.36 -6.30 16.00
C ILE A 157 1.18 -5.05 15.15
N VAL A 158 0.27 -4.17 15.54
CA VAL A 158 -0.05 -2.92 14.83
C VAL A 158 1.18 -2.05 14.63
N ILE A 159 1.96 -1.78 15.67
CA ILE A 159 3.18 -0.98 15.57
C ILE A 159 4.21 -1.63 14.64
N ARG A 160 4.40 -2.94 14.70
CA ARG A 160 5.33 -3.66 13.81
C ARG A 160 4.91 -3.55 12.35
N PHE A 161 3.61 -3.65 12.06
CA PHE A 161 3.08 -3.49 10.72
C PHE A 161 3.28 -2.05 10.20
N TRP A 162 3.10 -1.03 11.05
CA TRP A 162 3.40 0.36 10.67
C TRP A 162 4.87 0.55 10.30
N ILE A 163 5.79 -0.03 11.08
CA ILE A 163 7.23 0.04 10.79
C ILE A 163 7.54 -0.63 9.45
N ILE A 164 6.97 -1.81 9.20
CA ILE A 164 7.16 -2.53 7.93
C ILE A 164 6.58 -1.72 6.77
N ALA A 165 5.39 -1.14 6.91
CA ALA A 165 4.78 -0.28 5.90
C ALA A 165 5.67 0.92 5.56
N LEU A 166 6.28 1.56 6.56
CA LEU A 166 7.20 2.67 6.35
C LEU A 166 8.47 2.23 5.58
N ILE A 167 9.05 1.08 5.95
CA ILE A 167 10.21 0.52 5.23
C ILE A 167 9.84 0.22 3.77
N LEU A 168 8.69 -0.37 3.52
CA LEU A 168 8.22 -0.67 2.17
C LEU A 168 7.96 0.61 1.35
N ALA A 169 7.47 1.67 1.98
CA ALA A 169 7.31 2.98 1.34
C ALA A 169 8.66 3.57 0.90
N LEU A 170 9.68 3.50 1.76
CA LEU A 170 11.04 3.96 1.41
C LEU A 170 11.64 3.14 0.27
N ILE A 171 11.44 1.81 0.28
CA ILE A 171 11.85 0.93 -0.83
C ILE A 171 11.12 1.32 -2.11
N GLY A 172 9.80 1.52 -2.07
CA GLY A 172 9.00 1.92 -3.22
C GLY A 172 9.46 3.24 -3.83
N LEU A 173 9.77 4.26 -3.01
CA LEU A 173 10.34 5.52 -3.48
C LEU A 173 11.74 5.34 -4.10
N ALA A 174 12.56 4.46 -3.53
CA ALA A 174 13.88 4.17 -4.08
C ALA A 174 13.82 3.49 -5.46
N THR A 175 12.79 2.68 -5.72
CA THR A 175 12.62 2.01 -7.03
C THR A 175 12.35 2.98 -8.17
N LEU A 176 11.78 4.16 -7.90
CA LEU A 176 11.56 5.19 -8.92
C LEU A 176 12.86 5.63 -9.60
N LYS A 177 13.97 5.66 -8.84
CA LYS A 177 15.29 6.06 -9.38
C LYS A 177 16.01 4.90 -10.06
N THR A 178 15.83 3.67 -9.62
CA THR A 178 16.55 2.49 -10.12
C THR A 178 16.14 2.11 -11.54
N VAL A 179 14.86 2.23 -11.87
CA VAL A 179 14.34 1.95 -13.24
C VAL A 179 14.95 2.91 -14.27
N SER A 180 15.26 4.14 -13.88
CA SER A 180 15.87 5.16 -14.71
C SER A 180 17.30 4.82 -15.16
N TYR A 181 18.13 4.28 -14.25
CA TYR A 181 19.53 3.94 -14.58
C TYR A 181 19.65 2.76 -15.54
N THR A 182 18.72 1.80 -15.50
CA THR A 182 18.74 0.66 -16.42
C THR A 182 18.42 1.05 -17.86
N HIS A 183 17.55 2.02 -18.08
CA HIS A 183 17.24 2.55 -19.41
C HIS A 183 18.39 3.35 -20.02
N LEU A 184 19.09 4.16 -19.25
CA LEU A 184 20.25 4.93 -19.73
C LEU A 184 21.38 4.01 -20.18
N ARG A 185 21.69 2.97 -19.39
CA ARG A 185 22.75 2.01 -19.71
C ARG A 185 22.43 1.17 -20.95
N ALA A 186 21.15 0.90 -21.23
CA ALA A 186 20.74 0.18 -22.44
C ALA A 186 20.89 1.05 -23.71
N HIS A 187 20.76 2.36 -23.62
CA HIS A 187 20.98 3.27 -24.75
C HIS A 187 22.47 3.52 -25.04
N GLU A 188 23.31 3.59 -24.02
CA GLU A 188 24.76 3.78 -24.20
C GLU A 188 25.47 2.57 -24.82
N THR A 189 24.91 1.35 -24.66
CA THR A 189 25.49 0.11 -25.26
C THR A 189 25.08 -0.14 -26.71
N THR A 190 24.23 0.69 -27.30
CA THR A 190 23.80 0.56 -28.70
C THR A 190 24.52 1.56 -29.66
N GLU A 191 25.43 2.41 -29.18
CA GLU A 191 26.18 3.38 -29.97
C GLU A 191 27.67 2.99 -30.16
N HIS A 192 27.97 1.69 -30.16
CA HIS A 192 29.31 1.20 -30.56
C HIS A 192 29.22 0.14 -31.63
#